data_3e299a8b09b14b7b81e5a95860b808c6
#
_entry.id   3e299a8b09b14b7b81e5a95860b808c6
#
_cell.length_a   1.000
_cell.length_b   1.000
_cell.length_c   1.000
_cell.angle_alpha   90.00
_cell.angle_beta   90.00
_cell.angle_gamma   90.00
#
_symmetry.space_group_name_H-M   'P 1'
#
loop_
_entity.id
_entity.type
_entity.pdbx_description
1 polymer ?
#
loop_
_entity_poly.entity_id
_entity_poly.type
_entity_poly.pdbx_seq_one_letter_code
_entity_poly.pdbx_strand_id
1 'polypeptide(L)'
;MHVSPLRRLLPAILCALALAVSAQAAGPDKKDKPSISVKVSPMTGFSPARMVLTADLKGGANDYEEFYCATIEWDWGDDTRSESKTDCEPYEAGKSEIKRHFSIDHTFNTAGDYRVEFRLKQKDRVVATSTVNVQVRTGLSQF
;
A
#
# COMPACT_ATOMS: atom_id res chain seq x y z
N MET A 1 -42.17 76.15 -38.51
CA MET A 1 -41.08 75.24 -38.84
C MET A 1 -40.18 75.14 -37.59
N HIS A 2 -40.40 74.16 -36.73
CA HIS A 2 -39.54 73.94 -35.59
C HIS A 2 -39.09 72.48 -35.57
N VAL A 3 -37.81 72.29 -35.78
CA VAL A 3 -37.17 70.99 -35.73
C VAL A 3 -36.60 70.83 -34.33
N SER A 4 -37.16 69.91 -33.57
CA SER A 4 -36.66 69.58 -32.25
C SER A 4 -35.58 68.51 -32.38
N PRO A 5 -34.40 68.64 -31.74
CA PRO A 5 -33.42 67.58 -31.74
C PRO A 5 -33.74 66.54 -30.67
N LEU A 6 -33.77 65.34 -31.12
CA LEU A 6 -33.99 64.10 -30.35
C LEU A 6 -32.76 63.84 -29.47
N ARG A 7 -32.90 63.98 -28.15
CA ARG A 7 -31.90 63.58 -27.19
C ARG A 7 -31.91 62.07 -27.00
N ARG A 8 -30.90 61.41 -27.50
CA ARG A 8 -30.67 60.00 -27.25
C ARG A 8 -30.09 59.80 -25.85
N LEU A 9 -30.88 59.22 -24.97
CA LEU A 9 -30.42 58.73 -23.66
C LEU A 9 -29.82 57.34 -23.90
N LEU A 10 -28.50 57.19 -23.65
CA LEU A 10 -27.84 55.87 -23.57
C LEU A 10 -28.10 55.33 -22.19
N PRO A 11 -28.57 54.06 -22.09
CA PRO A 11 -28.54 53.38 -20.82
C PRO A 11 -27.13 52.85 -20.53
N ALA A 12 -26.57 53.25 -19.39
CA ALA A 12 -25.36 52.71 -18.83
C ALA A 12 -25.64 51.25 -18.38
N ILE A 13 -25.07 50.31 -19.07
CA ILE A 13 -25.08 48.90 -18.68
C ILE A 13 -23.99 48.72 -17.62
N LEU A 14 -24.44 48.62 -16.36
CA LEU A 14 -23.59 48.16 -15.25
C LEU A 14 -23.37 46.65 -15.43
N CYS A 15 -22.20 46.25 -15.95
CA CYS A 15 -21.71 44.87 -15.85
C CYS A 15 -21.28 44.59 -14.41
N ALA A 16 -22.16 43.97 -13.64
CA ALA A 16 -21.81 43.37 -12.36
C ALA A 16 -21.03 42.08 -12.64
N LEU A 17 -19.69 42.11 -12.51
CA LEU A 17 -18.88 40.89 -12.49
C LEU A 17 -19.18 40.14 -11.18
N ALA A 18 -20.02 39.13 -11.24
CA ALA A 18 -20.15 38.14 -10.19
C ALA A 18 -18.90 37.25 -10.19
N LEU A 19 -17.98 37.46 -9.28
CA LEU A 19 -16.88 36.55 -8.96
C LEU A 19 -17.50 35.28 -8.33
N ALA A 20 -17.75 34.26 -9.14
CA ALA A 20 -18.07 32.95 -8.64
C ALA A 20 -16.82 32.35 -7.99
N VAL A 21 -16.72 32.43 -6.67
CA VAL A 21 -15.74 31.68 -5.88
C VAL A 21 -16.19 30.21 -5.95
N SER A 22 -15.56 29.43 -6.83
CA SER A 22 -15.71 27.99 -6.84
C SER A 22 -15.06 27.43 -5.58
N ALA A 23 -15.86 27.19 -4.55
CA ALA A 23 -15.43 26.38 -3.41
C ALA A 23 -15.17 24.96 -3.93
N GLN A 24 -13.91 24.63 -4.20
CA GLN A 24 -13.51 23.25 -4.42
C GLN A 24 -13.68 22.55 -3.08
N ALA A 25 -14.73 21.74 -2.98
CA ALA A 25 -14.86 20.79 -1.88
C ALA A 25 -13.65 19.84 -1.97
N ALA A 26 -12.73 19.94 -1.01
CA ALA A 26 -11.70 18.94 -0.82
C ALA A 26 -12.42 17.60 -0.65
N GLY A 27 -12.23 16.67 -1.60
CA GLY A 27 -12.72 15.31 -1.44
C GLY A 27 -12.12 14.68 -0.17
N PRO A 28 -12.71 13.62 0.38
CA PRO A 28 -12.18 12.97 1.57
C PRO A 28 -10.69 12.68 1.34
N ASP A 29 -9.85 13.10 2.29
CA ASP A 29 -8.40 12.91 2.24
C ASP A 29 -8.09 11.44 1.98
N LYS A 30 -7.72 11.13 0.74
CA LYS A 30 -7.31 9.79 0.36
C LYS A 30 -5.95 9.56 0.98
N LYS A 31 -5.93 8.86 2.13
CA LYS A 31 -4.68 8.52 2.81
C LYS A 31 -3.75 7.77 1.87
N ASP A 32 -2.49 8.19 1.85
CA ASP A 32 -1.50 7.55 1.02
C ASP A 32 -1.25 6.11 1.47
N LYS A 33 -1.33 5.20 0.52
CA LYS A 33 -1.08 3.77 0.75
C LYS A 33 0.41 3.51 0.96
N PRO A 34 0.82 2.84 2.05
CA PRO A 34 2.19 2.41 2.22
C PRO A 34 2.63 1.41 1.14
N SER A 35 3.88 1.48 0.71
CA SER A 35 4.50 0.48 -0.15
C SER A 35 5.09 -0.66 0.66
N ILE A 36 5.20 -1.86 0.08
CA ILE A 36 5.79 -3.03 0.73
C ILE A 36 7.11 -3.37 0.05
N SER A 37 8.15 -3.60 0.85
CA SER A 37 9.45 -4.09 0.42
C SER A 37 9.77 -5.38 1.15
N VAL A 38 9.99 -6.47 0.42
CA VAL A 38 10.40 -7.77 0.99
C VAL A 38 11.88 -8.01 0.71
N LYS A 39 12.58 -8.51 1.72
CA LYS A 39 13.99 -8.87 1.66
C LYS A 39 14.20 -10.26 2.22
N VAL A 40 15.25 -10.93 1.79
CA VAL A 40 15.70 -12.22 2.31
C VAL A 40 17.18 -12.16 2.68
N SER A 41 17.53 -12.83 3.75
CA SER A 41 18.94 -12.95 4.20
C SER A 41 19.21 -14.38 4.71
N PRO A 42 20.20 -15.08 4.13
CA PRO A 42 20.93 -14.74 2.90
C PRO A 42 20.06 -14.86 1.66
N MET A 43 20.41 -14.23 0.53
CA MET A 43 19.67 -14.38 -0.74
C MET A 43 19.89 -15.73 -1.41
N THR A 44 21.01 -16.38 -1.12
CA THR A 44 21.38 -17.71 -1.62
C THR A 44 21.84 -18.57 -0.44
N GLY A 45 21.38 -19.80 -0.38
CA GLY A 45 21.76 -20.78 0.63
C GLY A 45 21.99 -22.16 0.04
N PHE A 46 22.42 -23.10 0.88
CA PHE A 46 22.55 -24.52 0.51
C PHE A 46 21.51 -25.34 1.25
N SER A 47 20.87 -26.27 0.56
CA SER A 47 19.82 -27.12 1.15
C SER A 47 20.37 -28.06 2.23
N PRO A 48 19.69 -28.19 3.40
CA PRO A 48 18.55 -27.41 3.84
C PRO A 48 18.95 -25.97 4.23
N ALA A 49 18.31 -24.96 3.62
CA ALA A 49 18.67 -23.56 3.78
C ALA A 49 17.65 -22.82 4.67
N ARG A 50 18.08 -22.44 5.89
CA ARG A 50 17.28 -21.54 6.74
C ARG A 50 17.55 -20.10 6.35
N MET A 51 16.50 -19.36 6.05
CA MET A 51 16.56 -17.98 5.60
C MET A 51 15.61 -17.12 6.41
N VAL A 52 15.99 -15.88 6.67
CA VAL A 52 15.15 -14.88 7.33
C VAL A 52 14.57 -13.98 6.27
N LEU A 53 13.24 -13.85 6.28
CA LEU A 53 12.52 -12.95 5.40
C LEU A 53 11.94 -11.80 6.21
N THR A 54 12.01 -10.61 5.63
CA THR A 54 11.56 -9.38 6.25
C THR A 54 10.71 -8.60 5.27
N ALA A 55 9.52 -8.21 5.69
CA ALA A 55 8.66 -7.29 4.95
C ALA A 55 8.55 -5.96 5.71
N ASP A 56 8.88 -4.88 5.03
CA ASP A 56 8.82 -3.51 5.55
C ASP A 56 7.78 -2.69 4.80
N LEU A 57 6.88 -2.05 5.52
CA LEU A 57 5.95 -1.07 4.99
C LEU A 57 6.56 0.32 5.06
N LYS A 58 6.69 0.98 3.92
CA LYS A 58 7.36 2.27 3.77
C LYS A 58 6.41 3.36 3.28
N GLY A 59 6.62 4.57 3.82
CA GLY A 59 5.79 5.72 3.44
C GLY A 59 4.32 5.55 3.82
N GLY A 60 3.46 6.31 3.20
CA GLY A 60 2.03 6.29 3.41
C GLY A 60 1.57 6.65 4.82
N ALA A 61 0.27 6.62 5.05
CA ALA A 61 -0.32 6.97 6.33
C ALA A 61 -0.08 5.90 7.40
N ASN A 62 0.17 6.32 8.65
CA ASN A 62 0.32 5.40 9.78
C ASN A 62 -0.98 4.70 10.15
N ASP A 63 -2.09 5.33 9.88
CA ASP A 63 -3.44 4.83 10.14
C ASP A 63 -4.15 4.39 8.84
N TYR A 64 -3.41 3.80 7.90
CA TYR A 64 -3.99 3.28 6.67
C TYR A 64 -4.89 2.06 6.97
N GLU A 65 -6.21 2.28 6.89
CA GLU A 65 -7.22 1.34 7.38
C GLU A 65 -7.10 -0.07 6.80
N GLU A 66 -6.86 -0.20 5.49
CA GLU A 66 -6.75 -1.52 4.85
C GLU A 66 -5.56 -2.35 5.35
N PHE A 67 -4.54 -1.71 5.96
CA PHE A 67 -3.38 -2.41 6.51
C PHE A 67 -3.47 -2.58 8.03
N TYR A 68 -4.45 -1.94 8.67
CA TYR A 68 -4.65 -2.08 10.10
C TYR A 68 -5.14 -3.48 10.43
N CYS A 69 -4.45 -4.14 11.35
CA CYS A 69 -4.77 -5.49 11.80
C CYS A 69 -4.95 -6.52 10.68
N ALA A 70 -4.23 -6.34 9.57
CA ALA A 70 -4.28 -7.27 8.45
C ALA A 70 -3.74 -8.64 8.84
N THR A 71 -4.36 -9.69 8.33
CA THR A 71 -3.79 -11.04 8.37
C THR A 71 -2.57 -11.09 7.47
N ILE A 72 -1.48 -11.64 7.98
CA ILE A 72 -0.22 -11.81 7.28
C ILE A 72 -0.15 -13.22 6.72
N GLU A 73 0.10 -13.34 5.42
CA GLU A 73 0.35 -14.61 4.78
C GLU A 73 1.69 -14.58 4.05
N TRP A 74 2.49 -15.61 4.25
CA TRP A 74 3.69 -15.93 3.49
C TRP A 74 3.44 -17.18 2.66
N ASP A 75 3.51 -17.04 1.34
CA ASP A 75 3.54 -18.17 0.40
C ASP A 75 5.00 -18.43 0.05
N TRP A 76 5.52 -19.58 0.41
CA TRP A 76 6.95 -19.88 0.31
C TRP A 76 7.40 -20.29 -1.09
N GLY A 77 6.44 -20.59 -1.97
CA GLY A 77 6.75 -21.10 -3.31
C GLY A 77 7.25 -22.54 -3.33
N ASP A 78 7.16 -23.25 -2.21
CA ASP A 78 7.50 -24.67 -2.03
C ASP A 78 6.25 -25.50 -1.67
N ASP A 79 5.07 -25.03 -2.10
CA ASP A 79 3.75 -25.58 -1.80
C ASP A 79 3.34 -25.44 -0.31
N THR A 80 4.10 -24.72 0.49
CA THR A 80 3.75 -24.41 1.88
C THR A 80 3.43 -22.93 2.09
N ARG A 81 2.68 -22.63 3.16
CA ARG A 81 2.28 -21.28 3.56
C ARG A 81 2.31 -21.12 5.06
N SER A 82 2.53 -19.89 5.48
CA SER A 82 2.40 -19.48 6.89
C SER A 82 1.43 -18.31 7.00
N GLU A 83 0.47 -18.40 7.91
CA GLU A 83 -0.50 -17.33 8.17
C GLU A 83 -0.43 -16.90 9.62
N SER A 84 -0.52 -15.61 9.88
CA SER A 84 -0.57 -15.01 11.21
C SER A 84 -1.68 -13.97 11.29
N LYS A 85 -2.53 -14.11 12.30
CA LYS A 85 -3.59 -13.16 12.67
C LYS A 85 -3.27 -12.55 14.02
N THR A 86 -3.65 -11.30 14.19
CA THR A 86 -3.54 -10.58 15.46
C THR A 86 -4.93 -10.08 15.82
N ASP A 87 -5.32 -10.20 17.10
CA ASP A 87 -6.51 -9.56 17.61
C ASP A 87 -6.19 -8.11 17.93
N CYS A 88 -6.97 -7.19 17.39
CA CYS A 88 -6.78 -5.76 17.56
C CYS A 88 -8.08 -5.10 18.00
N GLU A 89 -7.94 -3.96 18.67
CA GLU A 89 -9.07 -3.08 18.95
C GLU A 89 -9.69 -2.58 17.62
N PRO A 90 -10.97 -2.16 17.62
CA PRO A 90 -11.58 -1.59 16.44
C PRO A 90 -10.77 -0.42 15.86
N TYR A 91 -10.75 -0.31 14.54
CA TYR A 91 -10.03 0.77 13.87
C TYR A 91 -10.60 2.14 14.24
N GLU A 92 -9.71 3.07 14.63
CA GLU A 92 -10.01 4.47 14.87
C GLU A 92 -9.07 5.35 14.04
N ALA A 93 -9.62 6.14 13.11
CA ALA A 93 -8.85 7.05 12.28
C ALA A 93 -8.04 8.05 13.12
N GLY A 94 -6.76 8.22 12.80
CA GLY A 94 -5.84 9.11 13.51
C GLY A 94 -5.30 8.56 14.84
N LYS A 95 -5.75 7.39 15.29
CA LYS A 95 -5.27 6.72 16.51
C LYS A 95 -4.69 5.34 16.25
N SER A 96 -5.36 4.55 15.41
CA SER A 96 -4.89 3.21 15.07
C SER A 96 -3.63 3.29 14.23
N GLU A 97 -2.63 2.49 14.56
CA GLU A 97 -1.37 2.45 13.84
C GLU A 97 -1.15 1.08 13.19
N ILE A 98 -0.70 1.09 11.93
CA ILE A 98 -0.34 -0.12 11.21
C ILE A 98 1.01 -0.66 11.69
N LYS A 99 1.13 -1.98 11.77
CA LYS A 99 2.42 -2.63 11.94
C LYS A 99 3.23 -2.51 10.65
N ARG A 100 4.47 -2.05 10.74
CA ARG A 100 5.32 -1.74 9.58
C ARG A 100 6.44 -2.72 9.31
N HIS A 101 6.73 -3.61 10.26
CA HIS A 101 7.84 -4.55 10.17
C HIS A 101 7.36 -5.96 10.51
N PHE A 102 7.66 -6.89 9.60
CA PHE A 102 7.33 -8.31 9.76
C PHE A 102 8.58 -9.12 9.45
N SER A 103 8.93 -10.05 10.31
CA SER A 103 10.08 -10.93 10.11
C SER A 103 9.72 -12.36 10.47
N ILE A 104 10.18 -13.30 9.66
CA ILE A 104 9.96 -14.73 9.86
C ILE A 104 11.13 -15.49 9.25
N ASP A 105 11.45 -16.65 9.81
CA ASP A 105 12.37 -17.58 9.19
C ASP A 105 11.65 -18.76 8.54
N HIS A 106 12.22 -19.28 7.47
CA HIS A 106 11.76 -20.47 6.77
C HIS A 106 12.95 -21.33 6.34
N THR A 107 12.77 -22.65 6.36
CA THR A 107 13.78 -23.59 5.91
C THR A 107 13.36 -24.26 4.62
N PHE A 108 14.09 -23.99 3.56
CA PHE A 108 13.92 -24.66 2.28
C PHE A 108 14.74 -25.95 2.28
N ASN A 109 14.06 -27.09 2.25
CA ASN A 109 14.69 -28.40 2.37
C ASN A 109 15.29 -28.91 1.05
N THR A 110 14.82 -28.39 -0.07
CA THR A 110 15.24 -28.81 -1.41
C THR A 110 15.91 -27.66 -2.17
N ALA A 111 16.90 -27.98 -2.98
CA ALA A 111 17.49 -26.99 -3.88
C ALA A 111 16.48 -26.56 -4.96
N GLY A 112 16.47 -25.28 -5.30
CA GLY A 112 15.56 -24.69 -6.27
C GLY A 112 15.57 -23.16 -6.22
N ASP A 113 14.83 -22.57 -7.15
CA ASP A 113 14.53 -21.15 -7.17
C ASP A 113 13.09 -20.97 -6.70
N TYR A 114 12.92 -20.25 -5.59
CA TYR A 114 11.64 -20.06 -4.95
C TYR A 114 11.20 -18.60 -5.10
N ARG A 115 9.95 -18.38 -5.50
CA ARG A 115 9.32 -17.07 -5.46
C ARG A 115 8.47 -16.98 -4.20
N VAL A 116 9.00 -16.30 -3.21
CA VAL A 116 8.27 -16.06 -1.96
C VAL A 116 7.37 -14.84 -2.11
N GLU A 117 6.14 -14.95 -1.69
CA GLU A 117 5.16 -13.88 -1.73
C GLU A 117 4.65 -13.54 -0.34
N PHE A 118 4.76 -12.28 0.03
CA PHE A 118 4.17 -11.70 1.23
C PHE A 118 2.83 -11.06 0.89
N ARG A 119 1.79 -11.37 1.64
CA ARG A 119 0.44 -10.86 1.45
C ARG A 119 -0.11 -10.25 2.73
N LEU A 120 -0.71 -9.06 2.61
CA LEU A 120 -1.62 -8.51 3.62
C LEU A 120 -3.05 -8.81 3.21
N LYS A 121 -3.85 -9.34 4.14
CA LYS A 121 -5.24 -9.74 3.87
C LYS A 121 -6.18 -9.08 4.87
N GLN A 122 -7.28 -8.53 4.37
CA GLN A 122 -8.42 -8.14 5.17
C GLN A 122 -9.53 -9.16 4.95
N LYS A 123 -9.84 -9.93 6.00
CA LYS A 123 -10.68 -11.12 5.89
C LYS A 123 -10.07 -12.07 4.83
N ASP A 124 -10.80 -12.37 3.77
CA ASP A 124 -10.33 -13.26 2.69
C ASP A 124 -9.78 -12.51 1.46
N ARG A 125 -9.74 -11.17 1.52
CA ARG A 125 -9.29 -10.34 0.39
C ARG A 125 -7.83 -9.91 0.57
N VAL A 126 -7.00 -10.20 -0.42
CA VAL A 126 -5.63 -9.66 -0.48
C VAL A 126 -5.71 -8.16 -0.77
N VAL A 127 -5.15 -7.34 0.13
CA VAL A 127 -5.13 -5.87 0.02
C VAL A 127 -3.79 -5.34 -0.45
N ALA A 128 -2.72 -6.12 -0.24
CA ALA A 128 -1.40 -5.81 -0.76
C ALA A 128 -0.54 -7.07 -0.84
N THR A 129 0.43 -7.05 -1.76
CA THR A 129 1.38 -8.15 -1.97
C THR A 129 2.74 -7.61 -2.39
N SER A 130 3.79 -8.34 -2.05
CA SER A 130 5.15 -8.11 -2.51
C SER A 130 5.91 -9.43 -2.59
N THR A 131 6.85 -9.55 -3.51
CA THR A 131 7.57 -10.81 -3.78
C THR A 131 9.08 -10.63 -3.67
N VAL A 132 9.78 -11.74 -3.37
CA VAL A 132 11.22 -11.83 -3.43
C VAL A 132 11.60 -13.21 -3.97
N ASN A 133 12.68 -13.28 -4.74
CA ASN A 133 13.22 -14.54 -5.23
C ASN A 133 14.32 -15.02 -4.28
N VAL A 134 14.30 -16.32 -4.00
CA VAL A 134 15.23 -17.02 -3.13
C VAL A 134 15.89 -18.13 -3.92
N GLN A 135 17.21 -18.24 -3.87
CA GLN A 135 17.95 -19.30 -4.54
C GLN A 135 18.54 -20.26 -3.52
N VAL A 136 18.16 -21.52 -3.61
CA VAL A 136 18.71 -22.61 -2.77
C VAL A 136 19.47 -23.58 -3.66
N ARG A 137 20.75 -23.72 -3.39
CA ARG A 137 21.65 -24.62 -4.11
C ARG A 137 21.75 -25.98 -3.42
N THR A 138 22.13 -27.00 -4.16
CA THR A 138 22.43 -28.31 -3.58
C THR A 138 23.58 -28.18 -2.60
N GLY A 139 23.41 -28.71 -1.38
CA GLY A 139 24.51 -28.83 -0.42
C GLY A 139 25.64 -29.63 -0.98
N LEU A 140 26.88 -29.30 -0.66
CA LEU A 140 28.03 -30.13 -1.05
C LEU A 140 27.92 -31.46 -0.32
N SER A 141 27.75 -32.54 -1.06
CA SER A 141 27.91 -33.88 -0.53
C SER A 141 29.37 -34.01 -0.06
N GLN A 142 29.57 -34.14 1.23
CA GLN A 142 30.90 -34.54 1.71
C GLN A 142 31.10 -35.97 1.29
N PHE A 143 32.03 -36.17 0.40
CA PHE A 143 32.54 -37.51 0.04
C PHE A 143 33.42 -38.03 1.15
#